data_54c4080a1c9441da9223f7c7ac37e696
#
_entry.id   54c4080a1c9441da9223f7c7ac37e696
#
_cell.length_a   1.000
_cell.length_b   1.000
_cell.length_c   1.000
_cell.angle_alpha   90.00
_cell.angle_beta   90.00
_cell.angle_gamma   90.00
#
_symmetry.space_group_name_H-M   'P 1'
#
loop_
_entity.id
_entity.type
_entity.pdbx_description
1 polymer ?
#
loop_
_entity_poly.entity_id
_entity_poly.type
_entity_poly.pdbx_seq_one_letter_code
_entity_poly.pdbx_strand_id
1 'polypeptide(L)'
;MLANLAFSLSLYSGQMCTTPQNLLVPQDGITAEGSHKSVDEVATDLAAAVDGLVGDGARAVALLGAVVNDGVLNRLDEAPSLGKTVLASRSVTHPEFPDAVVRTPAVVLVDEQDRDTYLRECFGPVTDTVTTESTEASLRLLRDSARNHGAITAAVYSTDSAVLDAAERAALDAGVALSCNLTQSVYVNQSAAFSDFHATGANPAANSALTD
;
A
#
# COMPACT_ATOMS: atom_id res chain seq x y z
N MET A 1 -0.30 6.93 -11.08
CA MET A 1 -0.64 6.54 -9.71
C MET A 1 -1.12 5.09 -9.65
N LEU A 2 -2.32 4.73 -10.11
CA LEU A 2 -2.91 3.39 -9.93
C LEU A 2 -2.02 2.24 -10.41
N ALA A 3 -1.38 2.35 -11.57
CA ALA A 3 -0.45 1.33 -12.06
C ALA A 3 0.74 1.10 -11.10
N ASN A 4 1.23 2.16 -10.45
CA ASN A 4 2.30 2.06 -9.46
C ASN A 4 1.81 1.38 -8.17
N LEU A 5 0.64 1.78 -7.66
CA LEU A 5 0.04 1.15 -6.48
C LEU A 5 -0.29 -0.32 -6.74
N ALA A 6 -0.93 -0.63 -7.87
CA ALA A 6 -1.26 -2.00 -8.25
C ALA A 6 -0.01 -2.90 -8.36
N PHE A 7 1.07 -2.38 -8.96
CA PHE A 7 2.34 -3.09 -9.06
C PHE A 7 2.96 -3.33 -7.68
N SER A 8 3.06 -2.28 -6.86
CA SER A 8 3.68 -2.36 -5.52
C SER A 8 2.90 -3.29 -4.58
N LEU A 9 1.56 -3.31 -4.69
CA LEU A 9 0.69 -4.18 -3.91
C LEU A 9 0.79 -5.65 -4.36
N SER A 10 0.98 -5.88 -5.66
CA SER A 10 0.97 -7.23 -6.23
C SER A 10 2.33 -7.93 -6.16
N LEU A 11 3.41 -7.16 -6.22
CA LEU A 11 4.77 -7.70 -6.31
C LEU A 11 5.08 -8.63 -5.13
N TYR A 12 5.50 -9.87 -5.44
CA TYR A 12 5.75 -10.94 -4.48
C TYR A 12 4.59 -11.17 -3.50
N SER A 13 3.34 -11.00 -3.98
CA SER A 13 2.12 -11.08 -3.15
C SER A 13 2.16 -10.14 -1.94
N GLY A 14 2.64 -8.92 -2.14
CA GLY A 14 2.71 -7.91 -1.09
C GLY A 14 3.60 -8.29 0.11
N GLN A 15 4.47 -9.29 -0.04
CA GLN A 15 5.36 -9.74 1.04
C GLN A 15 6.65 -8.91 1.06
N MET A 16 6.50 -7.60 1.02
CA MET A 16 7.61 -6.64 1.06
C MET A 16 7.33 -5.54 2.09
N CYS A 17 8.39 -5.08 2.76
CA CYS A 17 8.33 -4.01 3.76
C CYS A 17 7.87 -2.66 3.20
N THR A 18 7.88 -2.47 1.89
CA THR A 18 7.42 -1.26 1.19
C THR A 18 6.08 -1.44 0.49
N THR A 19 5.37 -2.53 0.76
CA THR A 19 4.02 -2.74 0.24
C THR A 19 3.07 -1.71 0.85
N PRO A 20 2.29 -0.95 0.04
CA PRO A 20 1.36 0.04 0.54
C PRO A 20 0.19 -0.65 1.25
N GLN A 21 0.11 -0.50 2.57
CA GLN A 21 -0.99 -1.04 3.36
C GLN A 21 -2.20 -0.10 3.32
N ASN A 22 -1.99 1.20 3.61
CA ASN A 22 -3.07 2.17 3.73
C ASN A 22 -3.04 3.15 2.57
N LEU A 23 -4.17 3.31 1.89
CA LEU A 23 -4.42 4.36 0.91
C LEU A 23 -5.42 5.36 1.52
N LEU A 24 -4.94 6.53 1.91
CA LEU A 24 -5.78 7.58 2.51
C LEU A 24 -6.40 8.42 1.42
N VAL A 25 -7.74 8.50 1.39
CA VAL A 25 -8.49 9.25 0.37
C VAL A 25 -9.49 10.17 1.08
N PRO A 26 -9.46 11.49 0.80
CA PRO A 26 -10.47 12.41 1.35
C PRO A 26 -11.89 12.01 0.96
N GLN A 27 -12.85 12.18 1.87
CA GLN A 27 -14.26 11.83 1.63
C GLN A 27 -14.88 12.56 0.44
N ASP A 28 -14.39 13.78 0.16
CA ASP A 28 -14.81 14.55 -1.01
C ASP A 28 -14.17 14.03 -2.30
N GLY A 29 -13.38 12.94 -2.23
CA GLY A 29 -12.72 12.35 -3.38
C GLY A 29 -11.49 13.13 -3.84
N ILE A 30 -11.07 12.85 -5.06
CA ILE A 30 -9.89 13.47 -5.68
C ILE A 30 -10.23 13.98 -7.08
N THR A 31 -9.44 14.91 -7.59
CA THR A 31 -9.46 15.27 -9.01
C THR A 31 -8.31 14.58 -9.72
N ALA A 32 -8.63 13.72 -10.69
CA ALA A 32 -7.66 13.01 -11.51
C ALA A 32 -7.98 13.24 -13.00
N GLU A 33 -6.99 13.64 -13.78
CA GLU A 33 -7.13 13.89 -15.23
C GLU A 33 -8.27 14.86 -15.56
N GLY A 34 -8.49 15.87 -14.70
CA GLY A 34 -9.54 16.88 -14.87
C GLY A 34 -10.95 16.41 -14.49
N SER A 35 -11.11 15.19 -14.00
CA SER A 35 -12.39 14.63 -13.55
C SER A 35 -12.37 14.37 -12.04
N HIS A 36 -13.49 14.67 -11.39
CA HIS A 36 -13.70 14.29 -10.00
C HIS A 36 -13.92 12.78 -9.89
N LYS A 37 -13.34 12.16 -8.88
CA LYS A 37 -13.52 10.75 -8.51
C LYS A 37 -13.82 10.66 -7.02
N SER A 38 -14.94 10.03 -6.70
CA SER A 38 -15.28 9.67 -5.31
C SER A 38 -14.33 8.62 -4.74
N VAL A 39 -14.36 8.42 -3.43
CA VAL A 39 -13.57 7.38 -2.76
C VAL A 39 -13.87 5.99 -3.32
N ASP A 40 -15.15 5.66 -3.52
CA ASP A 40 -15.57 4.39 -4.12
C ASP A 40 -15.02 4.20 -5.54
N GLU A 41 -14.98 5.25 -6.35
CA GLU A 41 -14.40 5.20 -7.71
C GLU A 41 -12.88 5.02 -7.65
N VAL A 42 -12.18 5.69 -6.74
CA VAL A 42 -10.73 5.50 -6.54
C VAL A 42 -10.41 4.07 -6.13
N ALA A 43 -11.15 3.51 -5.17
CA ALA A 43 -10.99 2.14 -4.72
C ALA A 43 -11.31 1.13 -5.85
N THR A 44 -12.37 1.38 -6.62
CA THR A 44 -12.75 0.56 -7.78
C THR A 44 -11.70 0.61 -8.88
N ASP A 45 -11.17 1.78 -9.18
CA ASP A 45 -10.10 1.96 -10.17
C ASP A 45 -8.80 1.25 -9.75
N LEU A 46 -8.47 1.29 -8.45
CA LEU A 46 -7.34 0.53 -7.91
C LEU A 46 -7.57 -0.98 -8.06
N ALA A 47 -8.76 -1.46 -7.69
CA ALA A 47 -9.14 -2.86 -7.85
C ALA A 47 -9.06 -3.30 -9.31
N ALA A 48 -9.54 -2.50 -10.25
CA ALA A 48 -9.43 -2.76 -11.68
C ALA A 48 -7.99 -2.77 -12.17
N ALA A 49 -7.13 -1.87 -11.66
CA ALA A 49 -5.71 -1.84 -11.99
C ALA A 49 -4.98 -3.10 -11.50
N VAL A 50 -5.28 -3.55 -10.28
CA VAL A 50 -4.75 -4.81 -9.73
C VAL A 50 -5.24 -6.00 -10.55
N ASP A 51 -6.55 -6.09 -10.80
CA ASP A 51 -7.12 -7.22 -11.57
C ASP A 51 -6.59 -7.25 -13.00
N GLY A 52 -6.45 -6.10 -13.65
CA GLY A 52 -5.82 -5.99 -14.97
C GLY A 52 -4.36 -6.45 -14.99
N LEU A 53 -3.64 -6.29 -13.87
CA LEU A 53 -2.25 -6.71 -13.75
C LEU A 53 -2.11 -8.22 -13.50
N VAL A 54 -2.97 -8.80 -12.66
CA VAL A 54 -2.90 -10.22 -12.23
C VAL A 54 -4.04 -11.08 -12.76
N GLY A 55 -4.84 -10.57 -13.69
CA GLY A 55 -5.97 -11.29 -14.30
C GLY A 55 -5.56 -12.43 -15.23
N ASP A 56 -4.41 -12.31 -15.89
CA ASP A 56 -3.80 -13.38 -16.67
C ASP A 56 -2.94 -14.26 -15.78
N GLY A 57 -3.20 -15.57 -15.78
CA GLY A 57 -2.55 -16.53 -14.88
C GLY A 57 -1.04 -16.61 -15.03
N ALA A 58 -0.51 -16.54 -16.26
CA ALA A 58 0.93 -16.59 -16.51
C ALA A 58 1.63 -15.32 -16.00
N ARG A 59 1.00 -14.16 -16.20
CA ARG A 59 1.49 -12.89 -15.69
C ARG A 59 1.37 -12.82 -14.18
N ALA A 60 0.28 -13.33 -13.63
CA ALA A 60 0.05 -13.37 -12.19
C ALA A 60 1.17 -14.13 -11.48
N VAL A 61 1.50 -15.36 -11.90
CA VAL A 61 2.56 -16.15 -11.26
C VAL A 61 3.97 -15.58 -11.44
N ALA A 62 4.19 -14.80 -12.49
CA ALA A 62 5.47 -14.12 -12.70
C ALA A 62 5.66 -12.92 -11.76
N LEU A 63 4.56 -12.29 -11.33
CA LEU A 63 4.58 -11.10 -10.48
C LEU A 63 4.36 -11.46 -9.00
N LEU A 64 3.38 -12.34 -8.74
CA LEU A 64 3.03 -12.79 -7.40
C LEU A 64 4.03 -13.85 -6.93
N GLY A 65 4.38 -13.82 -5.67
CA GLY A 65 5.16 -14.89 -5.04
C GLY A 65 4.26 -15.93 -4.38
N ALA A 66 4.82 -17.10 -4.09
CA ALA A 66 4.15 -18.05 -3.22
C ALA A 66 4.02 -17.47 -1.80
N VAL A 67 2.89 -17.68 -1.19
CA VAL A 67 2.63 -17.34 0.21
C VAL A 67 2.99 -18.56 1.06
N VAL A 68 4.06 -18.43 1.85
CA VAL A 68 4.58 -19.52 2.68
C VAL A 68 4.16 -19.34 4.15
N ASN A 69 3.82 -18.12 4.55
CA ASN A 69 3.46 -17.80 5.93
C ASN A 69 1.93 -17.85 6.11
N ASP A 70 1.46 -18.77 6.92
CA ASP A 70 0.03 -18.91 7.26
C ASP A 70 -0.58 -17.61 7.79
N GLY A 71 0.20 -16.77 8.49
CA GLY A 71 -0.26 -15.46 8.94
C GLY A 71 -0.65 -14.53 7.80
N VAL A 72 -0.03 -14.63 6.62
CA VAL A 72 -0.43 -13.86 5.43
C VAL A 72 -1.74 -14.42 4.86
N LEU A 73 -1.88 -15.74 4.80
CA LEU A 73 -3.13 -16.38 4.36
C LEU A 73 -4.29 -16.01 5.27
N ASN A 74 -4.10 -16.08 6.58
CA ASN A 74 -5.11 -15.70 7.56
C ASN A 74 -5.56 -14.24 7.38
N ARG A 75 -4.64 -13.30 7.18
CA ARG A 75 -4.97 -11.89 6.92
C ARG A 75 -5.76 -11.70 5.63
N LEU A 76 -5.43 -12.43 4.56
CA LEU A 76 -6.20 -12.41 3.33
C LEU A 76 -7.62 -12.98 3.51
N ASP A 77 -7.76 -14.03 4.30
CA ASP A 77 -9.05 -14.64 4.57
C ASP A 77 -9.90 -13.80 5.55
N GLU A 78 -9.26 -13.02 6.43
CA GLU A 78 -9.91 -12.05 7.32
C GLU A 78 -10.28 -10.74 6.60
N ALA A 79 -9.60 -10.37 5.51
CA ALA A 79 -9.80 -9.10 4.82
C ALA A 79 -11.26 -8.73 4.54
N PRO A 80 -12.16 -9.66 4.12
CA PRO A 80 -13.57 -9.34 3.91
C PRO A 80 -14.32 -8.89 5.18
N SER A 81 -13.79 -9.17 6.38
CA SER A 81 -14.40 -8.75 7.65
C SER A 81 -13.94 -7.37 8.13
N LEU A 82 -12.92 -6.79 7.50
CA LEU A 82 -12.32 -5.52 7.89
C LEU A 82 -13.11 -4.30 7.41
N GLY A 83 -13.94 -4.46 6.39
CA GLY A 83 -14.72 -3.37 5.80
C GLY A 83 -15.45 -3.81 4.52
N LYS A 84 -15.79 -2.84 3.66
CA LYS A 84 -16.41 -3.15 2.37
C LYS A 84 -15.36 -3.70 1.40
N THR A 85 -15.47 -4.98 1.05
CA THR A 85 -14.59 -5.61 0.06
C THR A 85 -14.81 -4.98 -1.33
N VAL A 86 -13.77 -4.41 -1.91
CA VAL A 86 -13.76 -3.86 -3.27
C VAL A 86 -13.13 -4.88 -4.25
N LEU A 87 -12.06 -5.54 -3.82
CA LEU A 87 -11.45 -6.66 -4.54
C LEU A 87 -11.17 -7.80 -3.56
N ALA A 88 -11.74 -8.96 -3.81
CA ALA A 88 -11.45 -10.16 -3.04
C ALA A 88 -10.19 -10.86 -3.58
N SER A 89 -9.35 -11.36 -2.67
CA SER A 89 -8.24 -12.23 -3.05
C SER A 89 -8.74 -13.55 -3.64
N ARG A 90 -8.05 -14.02 -4.67
CA ARG A 90 -8.31 -15.33 -5.26
C ARG A 90 -7.04 -16.17 -5.39
N SER A 91 -7.17 -17.47 -5.40
CA SER A 91 -6.06 -18.40 -5.66
C SER A 91 -5.68 -18.37 -7.14
N VAL A 92 -4.38 -18.51 -7.39
CA VAL A 92 -3.81 -18.65 -8.74
C VAL A 92 -3.01 -19.94 -8.77
N THR A 93 -3.28 -20.81 -9.77
CA THR A 93 -2.52 -22.04 -9.94
C THR A 93 -1.19 -21.74 -10.64
N HIS A 94 -0.08 -22.14 -10.01
CA HIS A 94 1.24 -22.02 -10.63
C HIS A 94 1.49 -23.20 -11.57
N PRO A 95 1.82 -22.97 -12.86
CA PRO A 95 1.93 -24.05 -13.85
C PRO A 95 3.07 -25.02 -13.60
N GLU A 96 4.19 -24.56 -13.02
CA GLU A 96 5.37 -25.37 -12.74
C GLU A 96 5.42 -25.91 -11.30
N PHE A 97 4.73 -25.22 -10.38
CA PHE A 97 4.71 -25.56 -8.95
C PHE A 97 3.27 -25.68 -8.46
N PRO A 98 2.56 -26.79 -8.75
CA PRO A 98 1.13 -26.93 -8.46
C PRO A 98 0.79 -26.87 -6.96
N ASP A 99 1.75 -27.18 -6.10
CA ASP A 99 1.61 -27.12 -4.64
C ASP A 99 1.89 -25.70 -4.06
N ALA A 100 2.33 -24.76 -4.88
CA ALA A 100 2.58 -23.39 -4.44
C ALA A 100 1.26 -22.67 -4.17
N VAL A 101 1.13 -22.10 -2.99
CA VAL A 101 -0.02 -21.27 -2.62
C VAL A 101 0.22 -19.85 -3.14
N VAL A 102 -0.45 -19.48 -4.23
CA VAL A 102 -0.37 -18.12 -4.79
C VAL A 102 -1.72 -17.44 -4.65
N ARG A 103 -1.72 -16.23 -4.08
CA ARG A 103 -2.93 -15.44 -3.82
C ARG A 103 -2.80 -14.04 -4.43
N THR A 104 -3.89 -13.58 -5.06
CA THR A 104 -3.98 -12.21 -5.55
C THR A 104 -4.21 -11.23 -4.40
N PRO A 105 -3.91 -9.93 -4.58
CA PRO A 105 -4.22 -8.92 -3.59
C PRO A 105 -5.72 -8.79 -3.27
N ALA A 106 -6.00 -8.25 -2.09
CA ALA A 106 -7.32 -7.79 -1.66
C ALA A 106 -7.31 -6.27 -1.47
N VAL A 107 -8.42 -5.62 -1.79
CA VAL A 107 -8.66 -4.19 -1.53
C VAL A 107 -9.94 -4.04 -0.72
N VAL A 108 -9.84 -3.36 0.41
CA VAL A 108 -10.95 -3.15 1.35
C VAL A 108 -11.15 -1.65 1.53
N LEU A 109 -12.39 -1.17 1.54
CA LEU A 109 -12.74 0.19 1.89
C LEU A 109 -13.10 0.25 3.38
N VAL A 110 -12.39 1.10 4.12
CA VAL A 110 -12.46 1.22 5.59
C VAL A 110 -12.79 2.64 5.99
N ASP A 111 -13.60 2.82 7.02
CA ASP A 111 -13.89 4.13 7.62
C ASP A 111 -12.71 4.60 8.50
N GLU A 112 -12.46 5.90 8.56
CA GLU A 112 -11.42 6.49 9.44
C GLU A 112 -11.65 6.15 10.93
N GLN A 113 -12.88 5.85 11.31
CA GLN A 113 -13.23 5.50 12.70
C GLN A 113 -12.76 4.08 13.07
N ASP A 114 -12.56 3.20 12.10
CA ASP A 114 -12.15 1.81 12.31
C ASP A 114 -10.63 1.69 12.50
N ARG A 115 -10.10 2.50 13.43
CA ARG A 115 -8.65 2.67 13.65
C ARG A 115 -7.91 1.37 13.94
N ASP A 116 -8.53 0.45 14.65
CA ASP A 116 -7.93 -0.85 15.00
C ASP A 116 -7.69 -1.72 13.75
N THR A 117 -8.38 -1.46 12.65
CA THR A 117 -8.19 -2.16 11.37
C THR A 117 -6.90 -1.71 10.69
N TYR A 118 -6.76 -0.42 10.41
CA TYR A 118 -5.69 0.08 9.55
C TYR A 118 -4.45 0.60 10.28
N LEU A 119 -4.47 0.76 11.62
CA LEU A 119 -3.30 1.16 12.40
C LEU A 119 -2.43 -0.02 12.89
N ARG A 120 -2.86 -1.25 12.67
CA ARG A 120 -2.03 -2.43 12.89
C ARG A 120 -1.31 -2.83 11.60
N GLU A 121 -0.11 -3.39 11.68
CA GLU A 121 0.54 -3.93 10.50
C GLU A 121 -0.26 -5.12 9.93
N CYS A 122 -0.60 -5.04 8.65
CA CYS A 122 -1.23 -6.12 7.88
C CYS A 122 -0.27 -6.59 6.78
N PHE A 123 0.87 -7.18 7.19
CA PHE A 123 1.90 -7.62 6.24
C PHE A 123 1.34 -8.66 5.27
N GLY A 124 1.38 -8.34 3.98
CA GLY A 124 0.83 -9.15 2.90
C GLY A 124 0.05 -8.31 1.88
N PRO A 125 -0.62 -8.93 0.92
CA PRO A 125 -1.27 -8.25 -0.19
C PRO A 125 -2.69 -7.78 0.18
N VAL A 126 -2.82 -7.06 1.28
CA VAL A 126 -4.08 -6.42 1.69
C VAL A 126 -3.87 -4.92 1.75
N THR A 127 -4.73 -4.16 1.08
CA THR A 127 -4.71 -2.69 1.12
C THR A 127 -6.04 -2.18 1.63
N ASP A 128 -5.97 -1.36 2.67
CA ASP A 128 -7.10 -0.63 3.23
C ASP A 128 -7.19 0.73 2.53
N THR A 129 -8.28 0.97 1.79
CA THR A 129 -8.61 2.32 1.33
C THR A 129 -9.38 3.00 2.44
N VAL A 130 -8.73 3.93 3.13
CA VAL A 130 -9.28 4.62 4.30
C VAL A 130 -9.88 5.94 3.86
N THR A 131 -11.17 6.13 4.12
CA THR A 131 -11.87 7.39 3.88
C THR A 131 -11.57 8.37 5.00
N THR A 132 -10.96 9.51 4.69
CA THR A 132 -10.63 10.56 5.66
C THR A 132 -11.52 11.79 5.49
N GLU A 133 -11.65 12.61 6.52
CA GLU A 133 -12.51 13.81 6.51
C GLU A 133 -12.07 14.84 5.45
N SER A 134 -10.75 15.00 5.24
CA SER A 134 -10.18 15.96 4.27
C SER A 134 -8.74 15.60 3.91
N THR A 135 -8.15 16.32 2.96
CA THR A 135 -6.72 16.22 2.63
C THR A 135 -5.84 16.48 3.87
N GLU A 136 -6.17 17.48 4.67
CA GLU A 136 -5.45 17.79 5.91
C GLU A 136 -5.60 16.67 6.94
N ALA A 137 -6.77 16.02 7.01
CA ALA A 137 -6.99 14.85 7.86
C ALA A 137 -6.15 13.67 7.38
N SER A 138 -6.08 13.41 6.06
CA SER A 138 -5.20 12.40 5.48
C SER A 138 -3.74 12.62 5.87
N LEU A 139 -3.24 13.87 5.76
CA LEU A 139 -1.86 14.20 6.08
C LEU A 139 -1.56 14.11 7.59
N ARG A 140 -2.51 14.50 8.44
CA ARG A 140 -2.39 14.28 9.89
C ARG A 140 -2.35 12.79 10.21
N LEU A 141 -3.23 11.99 9.61
CA LEU A 141 -3.28 10.54 9.83
C LEU A 141 -2.00 9.86 9.35
N LEU A 142 -1.45 10.25 8.17
CA LEU A 142 -0.17 9.78 7.68
C LEU A 142 0.95 10.04 8.68
N ARG A 143 1.07 11.30 9.15
CA ARG A 143 2.08 11.70 10.14
C ARG A 143 1.93 10.90 11.43
N ASP A 144 0.72 10.87 11.99
CA ASP A 144 0.47 10.29 13.30
C ASP A 144 0.59 8.76 13.28
N SER A 145 0.15 8.10 12.21
CA SER A 145 0.32 6.66 12.05
C SER A 145 1.81 6.28 11.88
N ALA A 146 2.54 6.97 11.01
CA ALA A 146 3.96 6.72 10.83
C ALA A 146 4.76 6.96 12.13
N ARG A 147 4.46 8.05 12.85
CA ARG A 147 5.15 8.41 14.09
C ARG A 147 4.86 7.44 15.25
N ASN A 148 3.62 7.00 15.39
CA ASN A 148 3.18 6.24 16.57
C ASN A 148 3.19 4.72 16.37
N HIS A 149 3.07 4.26 15.11
CA HIS A 149 3.00 2.84 14.74
C HIS A 149 4.17 2.39 13.87
N GLY A 150 4.95 3.34 13.35
CA GLY A 150 6.07 3.09 12.45
C GLY A 150 5.66 2.96 10.99
N ALA A 151 6.56 3.39 10.11
CA ALA A 151 6.48 3.15 8.67
C ALA A 151 7.89 3.28 8.08
N ILE A 152 8.24 2.43 7.14
CA ILE A 152 9.51 2.56 6.40
C ILE A 152 9.38 3.66 5.35
N THR A 153 8.20 3.78 4.75
CA THR A 153 7.98 4.64 3.59
C THR A 153 6.57 5.20 3.57
N ALA A 154 6.44 6.37 2.97
CA ALA A 154 5.18 7.00 2.62
C ALA A 154 5.21 7.46 1.16
N ALA A 155 4.04 7.62 0.55
CA ALA A 155 3.90 8.19 -0.77
C ALA A 155 2.76 9.19 -0.81
N VAL A 156 2.91 10.24 -1.61
CA VAL A 156 1.87 11.21 -1.90
C VAL A 156 1.70 11.37 -3.41
N TYR A 157 0.45 11.50 -3.82
CA TYR A 157 0.06 11.77 -5.20
C TYR A 157 -0.79 13.03 -5.25
N SER A 158 -0.23 14.11 -5.76
CA SER A 158 -0.93 15.39 -5.90
C SER A 158 -0.27 16.24 -6.99
N THR A 159 -1.05 17.05 -7.66
CA THR A 159 -0.57 18.13 -8.55
C THR A 159 -0.59 19.50 -7.87
N ASP A 160 -1.13 19.58 -6.65
CA ASP A 160 -1.14 20.79 -5.84
C ASP A 160 0.15 20.89 -5.02
N SER A 161 0.95 21.92 -5.28
CA SER A 161 2.20 22.14 -4.57
C SER A 161 2.02 22.36 -3.07
N ALA A 162 0.90 22.96 -2.63
CA ALA A 162 0.63 23.16 -1.22
C ALA A 162 0.38 21.83 -0.49
N VAL A 163 -0.26 20.86 -1.16
CA VAL A 163 -0.43 19.50 -0.63
C VAL A 163 0.91 18.77 -0.56
N LEU A 164 1.75 18.89 -1.60
CA LEU A 164 3.08 18.28 -1.61
C LEU A 164 3.96 18.84 -0.50
N ASP A 165 3.99 20.17 -0.32
CA ASP A 165 4.74 20.83 0.76
C ASP A 165 4.23 20.43 2.16
N ALA A 166 2.91 20.24 2.31
CA ALA A 166 2.33 19.79 3.56
C ALA A 166 2.63 18.30 3.85
N ALA A 167 2.65 17.47 2.81
CA ALA A 167 3.04 16.07 2.92
C ALA A 167 4.51 15.91 3.29
N GLU A 168 5.40 16.73 2.71
CA GLU A 168 6.83 16.76 3.06
C GLU A 168 7.02 17.11 4.54
N ARG A 169 6.35 18.16 5.03
CA ARG A 169 6.41 18.51 6.47
C ARG A 169 5.89 17.39 7.36
N ALA A 170 4.76 16.75 6.99
CA ALA A 170 4.20 15.64 7.74
C ALA A 170 5.16 14.44 7.81
N ALA A 171 5.82 14.13 6.69
CA ALA A 171 6.81 13.06 6.62
C ALA A 171 8.08 13.36 7.43
N LEU A 172 8.58 14.60 7.38
CA LEU A 172 9.70 15.05 8.22
C LEU A 172 9.37 14.96 9.71
N ASP A 173 8.19 15.43 10.11
CA ASP A 173 7.74 15.36 11.50
C ASP A 173 7.59 13.90 11.99
N ALA A 174 7.23 12.99 11.09
CA ALA A 174 7.08 11.57 11.40
C ALA A 174 8.41 10.78 11.31
N GLY A 175 9.44 11.35 10.69
CA GLY A 175 10.70 10.65 10.45
C GLY A 175 10.57 9.53 9.40
N VAL A 176 9.71 9.69 8.40
CA VAL A 176 9.45 8.70 7.35
C VAL A 176 9.93 9.19 5.98
N ALA A 177 10.53 8.29 5.19
CA ALA A 177 10.92 8.60 3.82
C ALA A 177 9.68 8.78 2.92
N LEU A 178 9.63 9.90 2.17
CA LEU A 178 8.49 10.25 1.32
C LEU A 178 8.86 10.17 -0.16
N SER A 179 7.98 9.56 -0.96
CA SER A 179 8.01 9.63 -2.42
C SER A 179 6.83 10.44 -2.94
N CYS A 180 7.08 11.31 -3.92
CA CYS A 180 6.06 12.11 -4.55
C CYS A 180 5.80 11.65 -5.98
N ASN A 181 4.53 11.41 -6.32
CA ASN A 181 4.05 11.18 -7.69
C ASN A 181 4.79 10.04 -8.44
N LEU A 182 5.09 8.94 -7.74
CA LEU A 182 5.67 7.77 -8.40
C LEU A 182 4.70 7.19 -9.43
N THR A 183 5.23 6.76 -10.56
CA THR A 183 4.44 6.22 -11.67
C THR A 183 5.04 4.92 -12.20
N GLN A 184 4.26 4.16 -12.97
CA GLN A 184 4.64 2.91 -13.60
C GLN A 184 5.10 1.83 -12.59
N SER A 185 5.95 0.91 -13.04
CA SER A 185 6.42 -0.22 -12.23
C SER A 185 7.67 0.14 -11.39
N VAL A 186 7.59 1.26 -10.68
CA VAL A 186 8.60 1.66 -9.70
C VAL A 186 8.05 1.33 -8.32
N TYR A 187 8.84 0.67 -7.48
CA TYR A 187 8.44 0.42 -6.10
C TYR A 187 8.15 1.73 -5.38
N VAL A 188 7.10 1.74 -4.57
CA VAL A 188 6.88 2.84 -3.66
C VAL A 188 8.13 2.98 -2.79
N ASN A 189 8.77 4.12 -2.93
CA ASN A 189 9.98 4.48 -2.19
C ASN A 189 11.09 3.42 -2.23
N GLN A 190 11.45 2.97 -3.43
CA GLN A 190 12.54 2.02 -3.64
C GLN A 190 13.85 2.48 -2.98
N SER A 191 14.11 3.80 -2.93
CA SER A 191 15.28 4.36 -2.27
C SER A 191 15.30 4.09 -0.76
N ALA A 192 14.16 4.01 -0.08
CA ALA A 192 14.09 3.67 1.34
C ALA A 192 14.48 2.21 1.59
N ALA A 193 14.16 1.28 0.67
CA ALA A 193 14.55 -0.12 0.78
C ALA A 193 16.08 -0.35 0.74
N PHE A 194 16.81 0.60 0.17
CA PHE A 194 18.27 0.57 0.03
C PHE A 194 18.98 1.69 0.83
N SER A 195 18.25 2.37 1.70
CA SER A 195 18.77 3.46 2.54
C SER A 195 19.14 2.97 3.94
N ASP A 196 19.54 3.90 4.80
CA ASP A 196 19.86 3.65 6.20
C ASP A 196 18.63 3.22 7.04
N PHE A 197 17.41 3.39 6.53
CA PHE A 197 16.20 2.91 7.19
C PHE A 197 16.01 1.40 7.12
N HIS A 198 16.79 0.71 6.31
CA HIS A 198 16.67 -0.72 6.11
C HIS A 198 18.03 -1.40 6.28
N ALA A 199 18.18 -2.24 7.31
CA ALA A 199 19.37 -3.01 7.51
C ALA A 199 19.57 -4.00 6.35
N THR A 200 20.75 -3.98 5.75
CA THR A 200 21.16 -4.87 4.66
C THR A 200 22.50 -5.50 4.94
N GLY A 201 22.83 -6.56 4.20
CA GLY A 201 24.18 -7.14 4.28
C GLY A 201 25.28 -6.18 3.82
N ALA A 202 24.95 -5.19 2.99
CA ALA A 202 25.87 -4.14 2.53
C ALA A 202 26.03 -2.99 3.55
N ASN A 203 25.01 -2.77 4.39
CA ASN A 203 25.02 -1.75 5.44
C ASN A 203 24.43 -2.32 6.74
N PRO A 204 25.18 -3.14 7.49
CA PRO A 204 24.69 -3.75 8.71
C PRO A 204 24.43 -2.75 9.85
N ALA A 205 24.96 -1.53 9.74
CA ALA A 205 24.68 -0.43 10.67
C ALA A 205 23.35 0.26 10.40
N ALA A 206 22.76 0.05 9.23
CA ALA A 206 21.47 0.61 8.86
C ALA A 206 20.38 -0.09 9.68
N ASN A 207 19.99 0.52 10.75
CA ASN A 207 18.80 0.15 11.49
C ASN A 207 18.30 1.38 12.27
N SER A 208 17.09 1.29 12.74
CA SER A 208 16.44 2.35 13.50
C SER A 208 17.14 2.75 14.80
N ALA A 209 18.03 1.92 15.32
CA ALA A 209 18.75 2.21 16.57
C ALA A 209 19.83 3.29 16.41
N LEU A 210 20.19 3.64 15.19
CA LEU A 210 21.18 4.68 14.88
C LEU A 210 20.54 6.01 14.47
N THR A 211 19.23 6.08 14.44
CA THR A 211 18.46 7.28 14.11
C THR A 211 17.93 7.90 15.39
N ASP A 212 18.84 8.43 16.22
CA ASP A 212 18.43 9.26 17.38
C ASP A 212 18.01 10.65 16.94
#